data_7a7379840b03884f2edb99c335053097
#
_entry.id   7a7379840b03884f2edb99c335053097
#
_cell.length_a   1.000
_cell.length_b   1.000
_cell.length_c   1.000
_cell.angle_alpha   90.00
_cell.angle_beta   90.00
_cell.angle_gamma   90.00
#
_symmetry.space_group_name_H-M   'P 1'
#
loop_
_entity.id
_entity.type
_entity.pdbx_description
1 polymer ?
#
loop_
_entity_poly.entity_id
_entity_poly.type
_entity_poly.pdbx_seq_one_letter_code
_entity_poly.pdbx_strand_id
1 'polypeptide(L)'
;MKAGDLMGEGMTADERRAAFWLAGVFSLRMLGLFMILPVFALYAEHLRGNTPALAGLAIGIYGFSQALFQIPFGFLSDRYGRKRMIYLGLLIFAAGSVVAALADSIYGVILGRALQGGGAVSAAVMALAADLTREEHRIKVMAVIGVTIGISFAASMILGPVLNGWVGVPGIFWLTGLLALLSIAVVRFRVPDPQASRIHRDAEPVASQFGRVLFDGQLLRLNFGIFTLHMLLTATFVAVPLALRDAGLASDRHWEVYLPALLFSMVVMVPFIIVAEKYRRLKPVFIGAVLILALAEFGLLNLHDTVLEMAVLLLVFFSAFNLLEATLPSLIAKMAPPDAKGTAMGVYSSSQFLGAFAGGALGGWLRGLLGLKGVFAFTTIGALAWLLVAWTMTNPRSLSSYLLNVGALDEVRARRLALRLGEVPGVAEAVVVAAEGVAYLKVDRQALDEPALKALAAAES
;
A
#
# COMPACT_ATOMS: atom_id res chain seq x y z
N MET A 1 -10.03 16.06 -16.07
CA MET A 1 -8.62 16.43 -15.80
C MET A 1 -7.75 15.56 -16.72
N LYS A 2 -6.98 16.13 -17.62
CA LYS A 2 -6.10 15.35 -18.52
C LYS A 2 -4.95 14.77 -17.70
N ALA A 3 -4.49 13.55 -18.02
CA ALA A 3 -3.36 12.91 -17.34
C ALA A 3 -2.09 13.80 -17.26
N GLY A 4 -1.96 14.79 -18.14
CA GLY A 4 -0.92 15.81 -18.13
C GLY A 4 -1.03 16.84 -16.99
N ASP A 5 -2.24 17.12 -16.50
CA ASP A 5 -2.46 18.11 -15.43
C ASP A 5 -2.10 17.58 -14.04
N LEU A 6 -2.01 16.25 -13.86
CA LEU A 6 -1.54 15.62 -12.63
C LEU A 6 -0.03 15.78 -12.40
N MET A 7 0.73 15.98 -13.48
CA MET A 7 2.20 16.15 -13.44
C MET A 7 2.66 17.62 -13.41
N GLY A 8 1.77 18.56 -13.25
CA GLY A 8 1.87 19.94 -12.81
C GLY A 8 2.90 20.85 -13.46
N GLU A 9 2.52 22.10 -13.66
CA GLU A 9 3.43 23.23 -13.94
C GLU A 9 4.58 23.20 -12.94
N GLY A 10 5.81 23.21 -13.45
CA GLY A 10 7.04 23.33 -12.65
C GLY A 10 7.91 22.07 -12.49
N MET A 11 7.44 20.84 -12.77
CA MET A 11 8.31 19.66 -12.78
C MET A 11 9.23 19.64 -14.00
N THR A 12 10.51 19.33 -13.79
CA THR A 12 11.46 19.13 -14.90
C THR A 12 11.11 17.88 -15.73
N ALA A 13 11.68 17.80 -16.94
CA ALA A 13 11.48 16.61 -17.78
C ALA A 13 12.02 15.33 -17.12
N ASP A 14 13.14 15.44 -16.38
CA ASP A 14 13.76 14.31 -15.68
C ASP A 14 12.94 13.87 -14.47
N GLU A 15 12.38 14.79 -13.69
CA GLU A 15 11.45 14.47 -12.59
C GLU A 15 10.21 13.73 -13.11
N ARG A 16 9.60 14.19 -14.20
CA ARG A 16 8.44 13.51 -14.81
C ARG A 16 8.80 12.13 -15.33
N ARG A 17 9.97 12.02 -15.97
CA ARG A 17 10.48 10.76 -16.49
C ARG A 17 10.75 9.76 -15.35
N ALA A 18 11.40 10.20 -14.28
CA ALA A 18 11.64 9.38 -13.10
C ALA A 18 10.32 8.92 -12.47
N ALA A 19 9.38 9.83 -12.22
CA ALA A 19 8.08 9.52 -11.65
C ALA A 19 7.33 8.47 -12.47
N PHE A 20 7.25 8.65 -13.79
CA PHE A 20 6.55 7.74 -14.70
C PHE A 20 7.16 6.32 -14.68
N TRP A 21 8.48 6.22 -14.85
CA TRP A 21 9.13 4.90 -14.92
C TRP A 21 9.17 4.18 -13.58
N LEU A 22 9.37 4.88 -12.47
CA LEU A 22 9.34 4.28 -11.14
C LEU A 22 7.93 3.84 -10.75
N ALA A 23 6.90 4.62 -11.08
CA ALA A 23 5.51 4.20 -10.95
C ALA A 23 5.21 2.95 -11.78
N GLY A 24 5.73 2.88 -13.01
CA GLY A 24 5.64 1.70 -13.88
C GLY A 24 6.30 0.46 -13.27
N VAL A 25 7.51 0.57 -12.76
CA VAL A 25 8.21 -0.54 -12.06
C VAL A 25 7.40 -1.02 -10.85
N PHE A 26 6.87 -0.07 -10.07
CA PHE A 26 6.03 -0.39 -8.91
C PHE A 26 4.75 -1.11 -9.34
N SER A 27 4.10 -0.61 -10.40
CA SER A 27 2.88 -1.19 -10.98
C SER A 27 3.12 -2.63 -11.47
N LEU A 28 4.16 -2.88 -12.27
CA LEU A 28 4.49 -4.21 -12.79
C LEU A 28 4.71 -5.22 -11.65
N ARG A 29 5.36 -4.79 -10.57
CA ARG A 29 5.56 -5.63 -9.39
C ARG A 29 4.25 -5.92 -8.66
N MET A 30 3.39 -4.90 -8.48
CA MET A 30 2.09 -5.06 -7.82
C MET A 30 1.13 -5.93 -8.64
N LEU A 31 1.14 -5.83 -9.96
CA LEU A 31 0.46 -6.77 -10.84
C LEU A 31 0.87 -8.22 -10.53
N GLY A 32 2.17 -8.49 -10.47
CA GLY A 32 2.69 -9.81 -10.13
C GLY A 32 2.26 -10.33 -8.77
N LEU A 33 2.13 -9.45 -7.78
CA LEU A 33 1.66 -9.81 -6.44
C LEU A 33 0.19 -10.20 -6.44
N PHE A 34 -0.67 -9.34 -7.03
CA PHE A 34 -2.11 -9.44 -6.86
C PHE A 34 -2.79 -10.43 -7.83
N MET A 35 -2.20 -10.72 -9.01
CA MET A 35 -2.79 -11.66 -9.99
C MET A 35 -3.03 -13.07 -9.44
N ILE A 36 -2.25 -13.48 -8.46
CA ILE A 36 -2.38 -14.80 -7.83
C ILE A 36 -3.59 -14.88 -6.90
N LEU A 37 -3.97 -13.76 -6.27
CA LEU A 37 -4.97 -13.73 -5.21
C LEU A 37 -6.32 -14.34 -5.63
N PRO A 38 -6.93 -13.99 -6.79
CA PRO A 38 -8.24 -14.50 -7.18
C PRO A 38 -8.25 -15.94 -7.69
N VAL A 39 -7.08 -16.56 -7.92
CA VAL A 39 -7.00 -17.89 -8.59
C VAL A 39 -6.30 -18.96 -7.76
N PHE A 40 -5.50 -18.55 -6.78
CA PHE A 40 -4.60 -19.48 -6.10
C PHE A 40 -5.30 -20.50 -5.23
N ALA A 41 -6.39 -20.14 -4.55
CA ALA A 41 -7.12 -21.04 -3.67
C ALA A 41 -7.63 -22.29 -4.40
N LEU A 42 -8.06 -22.13 -5.66
CA LEU A 42 -8.49 -23.23 -6.54
C LEU A 42 -7.31 -24.04 -7.08
N TYR A 43 -6.26 -23.35 -7.53
CA TYR A 43 -5.05 -24.01 -8.03
C TYR A 43 -4.38 -24.89 -6.97
N ALA A 44 -4.34 -24.41 -5.73
CA ALA A 44 -3.70 -25.12 -4.63
C ALA A 44 -4.31 -26.50 -4.37
N GLU A 45 -5.60 -26.72 -4.70
CA GLU A 45 -6.26 -28.03 -4.55
C GLU A 45 -5.57 -29.14 -5.37
N HIS A 46 -4.87 -28.79 -6.46
CA HIS A 46 -4.19 -29.72 -7.35
C HIS A 46 -2.72 -29.95 -6.98
N LEU A 47 -2.17 -29.20 -6.02
CA LEU A 47 -0.76 -29.33 -5.63
C LEU A 47 -0.55 -30.50 -4.65
N ARG A 48 0.55 -31.24 -4.85
CA ARG A 48 0.93 -32.32 -3.94
C ARG A 48 1.19 -31.79 -2.53
N GLY A 49 0.70 -32.51 -1.53
CA GLY A 49 0.87 -32.18 -0.11
C GLY A 49 0.04 -30.98 0.35
N ASN A 50 -0.92 -30.52 -0.47
CA ASN A 50 -1.76 -29.38 -0.10
C ASN A 50 -2.71 -29.73 1.06
N THR A 51 -2.90 -28.73 1.92
CA THR A 51 -3.97 -28.62 2.92
C THR A 51 -4.54 -27.22 2.87
N PRO A 52 -5.78 -26.98 3.33
CA PRO A 52 -6.32 -25.61 3.37
C PRO A 52 -5.42 -24.62 4.10
N ALA A 53 -4.78 -25.06 5.19
CA ALA A 53 -3.85 -24.24 5.97
C ALA A 53 -2.59 -23.86 5.16
N LEU A 54 -2.02 -24.83 4.40
CA LEU A 54 -0.84 -24.59 3.56
C LEU A 54 -1.18 -23.73 2.34
N ALA A 55 -2.37 -23.89 1.75
CA ALA A 55 -2.85 -23.03 0.68
C ALA A 55 -2.96 -21.56 1.17
N GLY A 56 -3.56 -21.33 2.33
CA GLY A 56 -3.63 -20.01 2.93
C GLY A 56 -2.24 -19.45 3.29
N LEU A 57 -1.35 -20.30 3.82
CA LEU A 57 0.04 -19.92 4.08
C LEU A 57 0.76 -19.50 2.78
N ALA A 58 0.59 -20.22 1.68
CA ALA A 58 1.20 -19.88 0.39
C ALA A 58 0.72 -18.50 -0.13
N ILE A 59 -0.55 -18.15 0.10
CA ILE A 59 -1.06 -16.80 -0.19
C ILE A 59 -0.37 -15.76 0.70
N GLY A 60 -0.34 -16.00 2.01
CA GLY A 60 0.10 -15.01 2.99
C GLY A 60 1.62 -14.84 3.13
N ILE A 61 2.43 -15.90 2.93
CA ILE A 61 3.88 -15.91 3.23
C ILE A 61 4.66 -14.81 2.49
N TYR A 62 4.22 -14.42 1.32
CA TYR A 62 4.74 -13.26 0.61
C TYR A 62 4.68 -12.01 1.50
N GLY A 63 3.52 -11.76 2.14
CA GLY A 63 3.33 -10.61 3.03
C GLY A 63 4.28 -10.65 4.22
N PHE A 64 4.47 -11.81 4.83
CA PHE A 64 5.42 -11.96 5.95
C PHE A 64 6.84 -11.59 5.55
N SER A 65 7.34 -12.18 4.47
CA SER A 65 8.69 -11.89 3.97
C SER A 65 8.84 -10.42 3.55
N GLN A 66 7.82 -9.86 2.88
CA GLN A 66 7.80 -8.45 2.51
C GLN A 66 7.87 -7.53 3.73
N ALA A 67 7.06 -7.79 4.76
CA ALA A 67 7.06 -7.00 5.99
C ALA A 67 8.41 -7.05 6.71
N LEU A 68 9.04 -8.23 6.73
CA LEU A 68 10.33 -8.45 7.38
C LEU A 68 11.47 -7.72 6.67
N PHE A 69 11.49 -7.77 5.35
CA PHE A 69 12.64 -7.30 4.58
C PHE A 69 12.53 -5.88 4.05
N GLN A 70 11.33 -5.26 3.96
CA GLN A 70 11.19 -3.96 3.32
C GLN A 70 11.94 -2.83 4.04
N ILE A 71 11.96 -2.80 5.38
CA ILE A 71 12.70 -1.80 6.14
C ILE A 71 14.21 -2.03 6.04
N PRO A 72 14.75 -3.26 6.27
CA PRO A 72 16.15 -3.58 5.98
C PRO A 72 16.59 -3.22 4.56
N PHE A 73 15.79 -3.52 3.53
CA PHE A 73 16.11 -3.13 2.15
C PHE A 73 16.18 -1.62 1.96
N GLY A 74 15.32 -0.86 2.64
CA GLY A 74 15.41 0.60 2.68
C GLY A 74 16.79 1.05 3.20
N PHE A 75 17.17 0.64 4.40
CA PHE A 75 18.47 1.00 4.99
C PHE A 75 19.67 0.52 4.18
N LEU A 76 19.62 -0.70 3.65
CA LEU A 76 20.70 -1.21 2.79
C LEU A 76 20.79 -0.40 1.49
N SER A 77 19.68 0.12 0.98
CA SER A 77 19.69 0.96 -0.22
C SER A 77 20.38 2.30 -0.02
N ASP A 78 20.40 2.84 1.20
CA ASP A 78 21.15 4.04 1.56
C ASP A 78 22.66 3.77 1.51
N ARG A 79 23.07 2.58 1.96
CA ARG A 79 24.48 2.20 2.08
C ARG A 79 25.09 1.68 0.78
N TYR A 80 24.36 0.84 0.05
CA TYR A 80 24.87 0.13 -1.14
C TYR A 80 24.40 0.74 -2.46
N GLY A 81 23.51 1.73 -2.40
CA GLY A 81 22.94 2.45 -3.53
C GLY A 81 21.56 1.95 -3.94
N ARG A 82 20.66 2.90 -4.22
CA ARG A 82 19.23 2.66 -4.51
C ARG A 82 19.01 1.63 -5.62
N LYS A 83 19.60 1.87 -6.81
CA LYS A 83 19.39 1.00 -7.97
C LYS A 83 19.94 -0.40 -7.76
N ARG A 84 21.09 -0.55 -7.08
CA ARG A 84 21.68 -1.87 -6.81
C ARG A 84 20.75 -2.73 -5.96
N MET A 85 20.17 -2.14 -4.91
CA MET A 85 19.21 -2.84 -4.05
C MET A 85 17.90 -3.15 -4.77
N ILE A 86 17.43 -2.26 -5.66
CA ILE A 86 16.27 -2.54 -6.52
C ILE A 86 16.57 -3.72 -7.45
N TYR A 87 17.74 -3.78 -8.09
CA TYR A 87 18.11 -4.93 -8.94
C TYR A 87 18.17 -6.23 -8.15
N LEU A 88 18.80 -6.22 -6.97
CA LEU A 88 18.88 -7.40 -6.11
C LEU A 88 17.48 -7.91 -5.73
N GLY A 89 16.63 -7.03 -5.26
CA GLY A 89 15.28 -7.40 -4.85
C GLY A 89 14.42 -7.91 -6.02
N LEU A 90 14.52 -7.29 -7.20
CA LEU A 90 13.81 -7.77 -8.40
C LEU A 90 14.36 -9.12 -8.88
N LEU A 91 15.66 -9.38 -8.75
CA LEU A 91 16.24 -10.70 -9.05
C LEU A 91 15.76 -11.77 -8.07
N ILE A 92 15.69 -11.46 -6.77
CA ILE A 92 15.13 -12.37 -5.75
C ILE A 92 13.66 -12.66 -6.07
N PHE A 93 12.89 -11.62 -6.43
CA PHE A 93 11.49 -11.77 -6.82
C PHE A 93 11.35 -12.66 -8.08
N ALA A 94 12.17 -12.44 -9.11
CA ALA A 94 12.17 -13.24 -10.33
C ALA A 94 12.55 -14.71 -10.04
N ALA A 95 13.57 -14.93 -9.22
CA ALA A 95 13.96 -16.30 -8.80
C ALA A 95 12.82 -16.98 -8.03
N GLY A 96 12.16 -16.29 -7.11
CA GLY A 96 10.99 -16.80 -6.40
C GLY A 96 9.83 -17.13 -7.35
N SER A 97 9.63 -16.31 -8.39
CA SER A 97 8.63 -16.57 -9.44
C SER A 97 8.94 -17.84 -10.21
N VAL A 98 10.20 -18.07 -10.59
CA VAL A 98 10.64 -19.30 -11.27
C VAL A 98 10.45 -20.53 -10.37
N VAL A 99 10.84 -20.44 -9.09
CA VAL A 99 10.63 -21.52 -8.12
C VAL A 99 9.15 -21.87 -7.99
N ALA A 100 8.27 -20.87 -7.88
CA ALA A 100 6.83 -21.09 -7.78
C ALA A 100 6.24 -21.66 -9.10
N ALA A 101 6.73 -21.22 -10.26
CA ALA A 101 6.26 -21.69 -11.57
C ALA A 101 6.61 -23.16 -11.83
N LEU A 102 7.76 -23.62 -11.34
CA LEU A 102 8.25 -25.00 -11.52
C LEU A 102 7.77 -25.95 -10.42
N ALA A 103 7.12 -25.41 -9.37
CA ALA A 103 6.71 -26.22 -8.23
C ALA A 103 5.49 -27.10 -8.56
N ASP A 104 5.60 -28.39 -8.24
CA ASP A 104 4.50 -29.37 -8.29
C ASP A 104 3.92 -29.71 -6.91
N SER A 105 4.46 -29.09 -5.86
CA SER A 105 4.03 -29.23 -4.47
C SER A 105 3.76 -27.88 -3.83
N ILE A 106 2.87 -27.88 -2.83
CA ILE A 106 2.54 -26.67 -2.08
C ILE A 106 3.76 -26.07 -1.37
N TYR A 107 4.71 -26.90 -0.93
CA TYR A 107 5.94 -26.45 -0.26
C TYR A 107 6.85 -25.66 -1.20
N GLY A 108 6.98 -26.10 -2.45
CA GLY A 108 7.73 -25.37 -3.48
C GLY A 108 7.12 -24.00 -3.78
N VAL A 109 5.78 -23.94 -3.86
CA VAL A 109 5.08 -22.67 -4.04
C VAL A 109 5.26 -21.74 -2.82
N ILE A 110 5.17 -22.26 -1.59
CA ILE A 110 5.43 -21.49 -0.36
C ILE A 110 6.84 -20.90 -0.39
N LEU A 111 7.85 -21.69 -0.76
CA LEU A 111 9.23 -21.22 -0.88
C LEU A 111 9.35 -20.11 -1.95
N GLY A 112 8.78 -20.33 -3.13
CA GLY A 112 8.79 -19.34 -4.21
C GLY A 112 8.11 -18.03 -3.79
N ARG A 113 6.98 -18.11 -3.11
CA ARG A 113 6.23 -16.95 -2.57
C ARG A 113 7.01 -16.23 -1.46
N ALA A 114 7.69 -16.97 -0.59
CA ALA A 114 8.56 -16.38 0.44
C ALA A 114 9.73 -15.61 -0.20
N LEU A 115 10.37 -16.16 -1.23
CA LEU A 115 11.40 -15.50 -2.00
C LEU A 115 10.87 -14.25 -2.72
N GLN A 116 9.70 -14.34 -3.38
CA GLN A 116 9.07 -13.17 -4.00
C GLN A 116 8.88 -12.02 -2.99
N GLY A 117 8.35 -12.31 -1.80
CA GLY A 117 8.20 -11.33 -0.74
C GLY A 117 9.56 -10.78 -0.22
N GLY A 118 10.58 -11.64 -0.14
CA GLY A 118 11.94 -11.26 0.23
C GLY A 118 12.58 -10.24 -0.72
N GLY A 119 12.12 -10.17 -1.97
CA GLY A 119 12.50 -9.12 -2.92
C GLY A 119 11.87 -7.76 -2.63
N ALA A 120 11.98 -7.25 -1.41
CA ALA A 120 11.24 -6.12 -0.84
C ALA A 120 11.74 -4.74 -1.33
N VAL A 121 11.59 -4.42 -2.61
CA VAL A 121 12.13 -3.19 -3.23
C VAL A 121 11.32 -1.92 -2.97
N SER A 122 10.13 -2.00 -2.36
CA SER A 122 9.20 -0.86 -2.25
C SER A 122 9.85 0.36 -1.60
N ALA A 123 10.55 0.17 -0.47
CA ALA A 123 11.23 1.25 0.23
C ALA A 123 12.35 1.88 -0.64
N ALA A 124 13.16 1.06 -1.31
CA ALA A 124 14.25 1.54 -2.17
C ALA A 124 13.72 2.30 -3.41
N VAL A 125 12.58 1.88 -3.98
CA VAL A 125 11.95 2.59 -5.10
C VAL A 125 11.40 3.95 -4.66
N MET A 126 10.74 4.01 -3.48
CA MET A 126 10.25 5.26 -2.92
C MET A 126 11.39 6.22 -2.60
N ALA A 127 12.47 5.71 -2.03
CA ALA A 127 13.67 6.48 -1.75
C ALA A 127 14.33 7.01 -3.03
N LEU A 128 14.46 6.19 -4.07
CA LEU A 128 14.96 6.63 -5.37
C LEU A 128 14.06 7.70 -6.01
N ALA A 129 12.75 7.55 -5.87
CA ALA A 129 11.81 8.58 -6.34
C ALA A 129 12.00 9.91 -5.60
N ALA A 130 12.26 9.87 -4.29
CA ALA A 130 12.57 11.06 -3.49
C ALA A 130 13.89 11.71 -3.91
N ASP A 131 14.96 10.90 -4.14
CA ASP A 131 16.28 11.38 -4.59
C ASP A 131 16.21 12.08 -5.98
N LEU A 132 15.31 11.65 -6.85
CA LEU A 132 15.14 12.16 -8.21
C LEU A 132 14.11 13.29 -8.33
N THR A 133 13.53 13.73 -7.22
CA THR A 133 12.44 14.72 -7.23
C THR A 133 12.71 15.82 -6.21
N ARG A 134 12.56 17.08 -6.63
CA ARG A 134 12.64 18.23 -5.71
C ARG A 134 11.54 18.13 -4.63
N GLU A 135 11.82 18.68 -3.45
CA GLU A 135 10.95 18.63 -2.27
C GLU A 135 9.52 19.10 -2.57
N GLU A 136 9.39 20.17 -3.35
CA GLU A 136 8.10 20.75 -3.77
C GLU A 136 7.20 19.79 -4.55
N HIS A 137 7.80 18.85 -5.28
CA HIS A 137 7.09 17.91 -6.17
C HIS A 137 7.02 16.48 -5.64
N ARG A 138 7.77 16.17 -4.55
CA ARG A 138 7.88 14.82 -3.99
C ARG A 138 6.52 14.22 -3.62
N ILE A 139 5.64 15.02 -2.98
CA ILE A 139 4.29 14.59 -2.62
C ILE A 139 3.47 14.17 -3.85
N LYS A 140 3.62 14.90 -4.97
CA LYS A 140 2.91 14.55 -6.22
C LYS A 140 3.42 13.23 -6.80
N VAL A 141 4.74 13.02 -6.81
CA VAL A 141 5.36 11.78 -7.30
C VAL A 141 4.94 10.57 -6.47
N MET A 142 4.94 10.71 -5.13
CA MET A 142 4.47 9.66 -4.22
C MET A 142 2.98 9.34 -4.43
N ALA A 143 2.16 10.36 -4.69
CA ALA A 143 0.74 10.16 -5.02
C ALA A 143 0.55 9.41 -6.34
N VAL A 144 1.34 9.71 -7.38
CA VAL A 144 1.30 8.98 -8.66
C VAL A 144 1.64 7.51 -8.45
N ILE A 145 2.72 7.20 -7.70
CA ILE A 145 3.08 5.81 -7.37
C ILE A 145 1.92 5.14 -6.61
N GLY A 146 1.32 5.82 -5.62
CA GLY A 146 0.19 5.29 -4.86
C GLY A 146 -1.02 4.94 -5.73
N VAL A 147 -1.39 5.81 -6.67
CA VAL A 147 -2.51 5.55 -7.61
C VAL A 147 -2.24 4.32 -8.48
N THR A 148 -0.99 4.12 -8.93
CA THR A 148 -0.65 2.94 -9.74
C THR A 148 -0.80 1.62 -8.99
N ILE A 149 -0.68 1.62 -7.65
CA ILE A 149 -0.93 0.42 -6.82
C ILE A 149 -2.40 0.02 -6.94
N GLY A 150 -3.33 0.96 -6.77
CA GLY A 150 -4.77 0.71 -6.86
C GLY A 150 -5.19 0.23 -8.26
N ILE A 151 -4.65 0.86 -9.32
CA ILE A 151 -4.89 0.43 -10.71
C ILE A 151 -4.35 -0.99 -10.92
N SER A 152 -3.15 -1.31 -10.43
CA SER A 152 -2.54 -2.64 -10.56
C SER A 152 -3.35 -3.70 -9.80
N PHE A 153 -3.89 -3.36 -8.63
CA PHE A 153 -4.78 -4.24 -7.88
C PHE A 153 -6.04 -4.57 -8.69
N ALA A 154 -6.75 -3.54 -9.17
CA ALA A 154 -7.97 -3.73 -9.95
C ALA A 154 -7.69 -4.53 -11.24
N ALA A 155 -6.64 -4.19 -11.97
CA ALA A 155 -6.23 -4.93 -13.17
C ALA A 155 -5.89 -6.39 -12.86
N SER A 156 -5.22 -6.67 -11.74
CA SER A 156 -4.84 -8.02 -11.32
C SER A 156 -6.03 -8.92 -11.01
N MET A 157 -7.07 -8.36 -10.38
CA MET A 157 -8.31 -9.09 -10.07
C MET A 157 -9.03 -9.58 -11.33
N ILE A 158 -8.88 -8.86 -12.44
CA ILE A 158 -9.46 -9.20 -13.73
C ILE A 158 -8.52 -10.12 -14.53
N LEU A 159 -7.23 -9.69 -14.62
CA LEU A 159 -6.23 -10.43 -15.42
C LEU A 159 -5.90 -11.80 -14.82
N GLY A 160 -5.95 -11.95 -13.49
CA GLY A 160 -5.67 -13.22 -12.83
C GLY A 160 -6.54 -14.37 -13.35
N PRO A 161 -7.88 -14.32 -13.24
CA PRO A 161 -8.78 -15.34 -13.79
C PRO A 161 -8.65 -15.54 -15.30
N VAL A 162 -8.55 -14.44 -16.07
CA VAL A 162 -8.42 -14.50 -17.54
C VAL A 162 -7.13 -15.22 -17.95
N LEU A 163 -5.99 -14.86 -17.38
CA LEU A 163 -4.71 -15.49 -17.68
C LEU A 163 -4.66 -16.93 -17.14
N ASN A 164 -5.31 -17.20 -16.01
CA ASN A 164 -5.42 -18.57 -15.51
C ASN A 164 -6.11 -19.50 -16.51
N GLY A 165 -7.13 -19.02 -17.24
CA GLY A 165 -7.80 -19.78 -18.30
C GLY A 165 -6.88 -20.08 -19.50
N TRP A 166 -5.86 -19.25 -19.78
CA TRP A 166 -4.97 -19.41 -20.94
C TRP A 166 -3.66 -20.14 -20.61
N VAL A 167 -2.99 -19.76 -19.54
CA VAL A 167 -1.64 -20.24 -19.22
C VAL A 167 -1.54 -20.90 -17.84
N GLY A 168 -2.63 -20.96 -17.09
CA GLY A 168 -2.66 -21.50 -15.73
C GLY A 168 -1.89 -20.63 -14.73
N VAL A 169 -1.95 -21.00 -13.45
CA VAL A 169 -1.21 -20.33 -12.38
C VAL A 169 0.31 -20.43 -12.55
N PRO A 170 0.90 -21.56 -12.99
CA PRO A 170 2.32 -21.59 -13.32
C PRO A 170 2.73 -20.57 -14.38
N GLY A 171 1.90 -20.37 -15.42
CA GLY A 171 2.12 -19.35 -16.44
C GLY A 171 2.06 -17.92 -15.88
N ILE A 172 1.18 -17.66 -14.91
CA ILE A 172 1.14 -16.38 -14.20
C ILE A 172 2.46 -16.15 -13.42
N PHE A 173 3.00 -17.16 -12.75
CA PHE A 173 4.32 -17.06 -12.09
C PHE A 173 5.45 -16.78 -13.08
N TRP A 174 5.48 -17.44 -14.26
CA TRP A 174 6.43 -17.12 -15.32
C TRP A 174 6.31 -15.66 -15.79
N LEU A 175 5.08 -15.19 -16.00
CA LEU A 175 4.82 -13.81 -16.40
C LEU A 175 5.31 -12.84 -15.34
N THR A 176 5.06 -13.10 -14.06
CA THR A 176 5.51 -12.20 -12.96
C THR A 176 7.04 -12.15 -12.86
N GLY A 177 7.73 -13.26 -13.09
CA GLY A 177 9.19 -13.32 -13.21
C GLY A 177 9.71 -12.46 -14.37
N LEU A 178 9.07 -12.59 -15.55
CA LEU A 178 9.40 -11.77 -16.72
C LEU A 178 9.17 -10.27 -16.47
N LEU A 179 8.07 -9.88 -15.84
CA LEU A 179 7.77 -8.50 -15.48
C LEU A 179 8.81 -7.93 -14.50
N ALA A 180 9.35 -8.75 -13.58
CA ALA A 180 10.43 -8.34 -12.70
C ALA A 180 11.74 -8.08 -13.48
N LEU A 181 12.10 -8.96 -14.42
CA LEU A 181 13.27 -8.77 -15.28
C LEU A 181 13.12 -7.53 -16.19
N LEU A 182 11.92 -7.33 -16.74
CA LEU A 182 11.59 -6.10 -17.49
C LEU A 182 11.73 -4.86 -16.63
N SER A 183 11.32 -4.91 -15.37
CA SER A 183 11.48 -3.83 -14.40
C SER A 183 12.95 -3.48 -14.17
N ILE A 184 13.85 -4.48 -14.12
CA ILE A 184 15.31 -4.25 -14.06
C ILE A 184 15.78 -3.48 -15.30
N ALA A 185 15.35 -3.90 -16.49
CA ALA A 185 15.70 -3.20 -17.73
C ALA A 185 15.19 -1.74 -17.74
N VAL A 186 13.95 -1.52 -17.28
CA VAL A 186 13.39 -0.17 -17.13
C VAL A 186 14.22 0.68 -16.19
N VAL A 187 14.55 0.19 -14.99
CA VAL A 187 15.37 0.94 -14.02
C VAL A 187 16.76 1.21 -14.59
N ARG A 188 17.35 0.27 -15.33
CA ARG A 188 18.72 0.41 -15.89
C ARG A 188 18.77 1.45 -17.00
N PHE A 189 17.78 1.48 -17.90
CA PHE A 189 17.88 2.25 -19.16
C PHE A 189 17.01 3.52 -19.17
N ARG A 190 15.97 3.59 -18.31
CA ARG A 190 14.98 4.67 -18.36
C ARG A 190 14.98 5.57 -17.13
N VAL A 191 15.40 5.05 -15.96
CA VAL A 191 15.45 5.84 -14.73
C VAL A 191 16.81 6.52 -14.62
N PRO A 192 16.88 7.85 -14.43
CA PRO A 192 18.14 8.57 -14.23
C PRO A 192 18.92 8.06 -13.00
N ASP A 193 20.21 8.29 -12.96
CA ASP A 193 20.99 8.06 -11.75
C ASP A 193 20.88 9.29 -10.82
N PRO A 194 20.67 9.10 -9.51
CA PRO A 194 20.63 10.21 -8.59
C PRO A 194 22.02 10.85 -8.46
N GLN A 195 22.10 12.18 -8.49
CA GLN A 195 23.36 12.91 -8.31
C GLN A 195 23.91 12.79 -6.89
N ALA A 196 23.02 12.71 -5.90
CA ALA A 196 23.32 12.44 -4.50
C ALA A 196 22.20 11.61 -3.89
N SER A 197 22.56 10.64 -3.05
CA SER A 197 21.59 9.91 -2.23
C SER A 197 21.58 10.52 -0.83
N ARG A 198 20.41 10.95 -0.37
CA ARG A 198 20.20 11.55 0.96
C ARG A 198 19.06 10.86 1.66
N ILE A 199 19.04 10.91 2.98
CA ILE A 199 17.88 10.44 3.76
C ILE A 199 16.76 11.48 3.66
N HIS A 200 15.58 11.05 3.25
CA HIS A 200 14.40 11.88 3.14
C HIS A 200 13.35 11.45 4.16
N ARG A 201 13.26 12.15 5.30
CA ARG A 201 12.36 11.81 6.44
C ARG A 201 10.88 11.78 6.08
N ASP A 202 10.48 12.46 5.02
CA ASP A 202 9.11 12.45 4.49
C ASP A 202 8.80 11.21 3.63
N ALA A 203 9.84 10.50 3.16
CA ALA A 203 9.69 9.36 2.26
C ALA A 203 10.30 8.06 2.80
N GLU A 204 11.27 8.14 3.73
CA GLU A 204 12.08 7.01 4.19
C GLU A 204 11.99 6.79 5.70
N PRO A 205 12.04 5.53 6.17
CA PRO A 205 12.14 5.21 7.58
C PRO A 205 13.48 5.68 8.16
N VAL A 206 13.43 6.29 9.34
CA VAL A 206 14.61 6.71 10.11
C VAL A 206 14.65 5.96 11.43
N ALA A 207 15.75 5.27 11.72
CA ALA A 207 15.86 4.37 12.87
C ALA A 207 15.52 5.04 14.22
N SER A 208 15.96 6.28 14.44
CA SER A 208 15.70 7.03 15.68
C SER A 208 14.22 7.41 15.88
N GLN A 209 13.38 7.35 14.85
CA GLN A 209 11.98 7.74 14.90
C GLN A 209 11.02 6.56 15.18
N PHE A 210 11.51 5.31 15.11
CA PHE A 210 10.64 4.14 15.28
C PHE A 210 9.92 4.11 16.63
N GLY A 211 10.62 4.40 17.73
CA GLY A 211 10.00 4.43 19.06
C GLY A 211 8.84 5.42 19.12
N ARG A 212 9.04 6.64 18.63
CA ARG A 212 8.02 7.69 18.61
C ARG A 212 6.78 7.30 17.77
N VAL A 213 6.99 6.62 16.65
CA VAL A 213 5.92 6.18 15.75
C VAL A 213 5.18 4.96 16.30
N LEU A 214 5.92 3.97 16.80
CA LEU A 214 5.34 2.71 17.30
C LEU A 214 4.53 2.87 18.59
N PHE A 215 4.87 3.85 19.43
CA PHE A 215 4.13 4.10 20.68
C PHE A 215 3.10 5.22 20.58
N ASP A 216 2.91 5.83 19.38
CA ASP A 216 1.83 6.79 19.16
C ASP A 216 0.48 6.04 19.05
N GLY A 217 -0.41 6.31 20.00
CA GLY A 217 -1.70 5.61 20.08
C GLY A 217 -2.64 5.87 18.90
N GLN A 218 -2.51 7.01 18.18
CA GLN A 218 -3.33 7.27 16.99
C GLN A 218 -2.78 6.53 15.78
N LEU A 219 -1.45 6.53 15.60
CA LEU A 219 -0.79 5.77 14.54
C LEU A 219 -1.00 4.27 14.74
N LEU A 220 -0.98 3.75 15.98
CA LEU A 220 -1.31 2.36 16.28
C LEU A 220 -2.72 1.97 15.83
N ARG A 221 -3.73 2.84 16.04
CA ARG A 221 -5.10 2.58 15.56
C ARG A 221 -5.17 2.49 14.04
N LEU A 222 -4.45 3.35 13.34
CA LEU A 222 -4.39 3.35 11.88
C LEU A 222 -3.59 2.16 11.34
N ASN A 223 -2.50 1.78 12.01
CA ASN A 223 -1.70 0.59 11.68
C ASN A 223 -2.51 -0.70 11.92
N PHE A 224 -3.30 -0.77 12.99
CA PHE A 224 -4.26 -1.84 13.21
C PHE A 224 -5.33 -1.85 12.11
N GLY A 225 -5.79 -0.67 11.66
CA GLY A 225 -6.74 -0.53 10.57
C GLY A 225 -6.25 -1.13 9.26
N ILE A 226 -5.05 -0.76 8.80
CA ILE A 226 -4.50 -1.31 7.55
C ILE A 226 -4.14 -2.79 7.68
N PHE A 227 -3.64 -3.22 8.85
CA PHE A 227 -3.43 -4.63 9.16
C PHE A 227 -4.75 -5.42 8.98
N THR A 228 -5.82 -4.95 9.60
CA THR A 228 -7.12 -5.61 9.53
C THR A 228 -7.69 -5.57 8.12
N LEU A 229 -7.63 -4.44 7.42
CA LEU A 229 -8.12 -4.31 6.04
C LEU A 229 -7.51 -5.37 5.12
N HIS A 230 -6.19 -5.56 5.18
CA HIS A 230 -5.51 -6.56 4.35
C HIS A 230 -5.63 -7.98 4.88
N MET A 231 -5.81 -8.16 6.17
CA MET A 231 -6.18 -9.45 6.76
C MET A 231 -7.55 -9.90 6.24
N LEU A 232 -8.54 -9.02 6.23
CA LEU A 232 -9.86 -9.30 5.68
C LEU A 232 -9.79 -9.61 4.19
N LEU A 233 -9.13 -8.75 3.38
CA LEU A 233 -8.97 -8.98 1.94
C LEU A 233 -8.39 -10.36 1.65
N THR A 234 -7.26 -10.71 2.29
CA THR A 234 -6.57 -11.96 1.98
C THR A 234 -7.34 -13.16 2.47
N ALA A 235 -7.95 -13.11 3.67
CA ALA A 235 -8.79 -14.19 4.18
C ALA A 235 -10.03 -14.40 3.31
N THR A 236 -10.72 -13.32 2.91
CA THR A 236 -11.88 -13.37 2.01
C THR A 236 -11.52 -14.02 0.68
N PHE A 237 -10.33 -13.73 0.13
CA PHE A 237 -9.87 -14.37 -1.11
C PHE A 237 -9.31 -15.79 -0.95
N VAL A 238 -9.12 -16.28 0.28
CA VAL A 238 -8.99 -17.73 0.54
C VAL A 238 -10.33 -18.45 0.32
N ALA A 239 -11.46 -17.78 0.53
CA ALA A 239 -12.80 -18.38 0.50
C ALA A 239 -13.59 -18.05 -0.79
N VAL A 240 -13.60 -16.80 -1.24
CA VAL A 240 -14.45 -16.32 -2.35
C VAL A 240 -14.28 -17.09 -3.66
N PRO A 241 -13.07 -17.40 -4.17
CA PRO A 241 -12.95 -18.16 -5.41
C PRO A 241 -13.59 -19.55 -5.32
N LEU A 242 -13.55 -20.16 -4.15
CA LEU A 242 -14.15 -21.46 -3.88
C LEU A 242 -15.67 -21.35 -3.77
N ALA A 243 -16.17 -20.34 -3.06
CA ALA A 243 -17.60 -20.09 -2.95
C ALA A 243 -18.23 -19.79 -4.33
N LEU A 244 -17.58 -19.02 -5.20
CA LEU A 244 -18.04 -18.76 -6.56
C LEU A 244 -18.06 -20.05 -7.42
N ARG A 245 -17.07 -20.90 -7.30
CA ARG A 245 -17.09 -22.23 -7.95
C ARG A 245 -18.24 -23.09 -7.44
N ASP A 246 -18.40 -23.14 -6.12
CA ASP A 246 -19.46 -23.96 -5.48
C ASP A 246 -20.87 -23.42 -5.82
N ALA A 247 -21.01 -22.10 -6.07
CA ALA A 247 -22.20 -21.47 -6.63
C ALA A 247 -22.38 -21.71 -8.15
N GLY A 248 -21.49 -22.49 -8.80
CA GLY A 248 -21.61 -22.90 -10.20
C GLY A 248 -20.91 -21.99 -11.22
N LEU A 249 -20.09 -21.00 -10.80
CA LEU A 249 -19.32 -20.15 -11.70
C LEU A 249 -17.93 -20.77 -11.96
N ALA A 250 -17.62 -21.06 -13.22
CA ALA A 250 -16.32 -21.59 -13.61
C ALA A 250 -15.19 -20.60 -13.30
N SER A 251 -14.01 -21.10 -12.90
CA SER A 251 -12.91 -20.27 -12.39
C SER A 251 -12.36 -19.25 -13.39
N ASP A 252 -12.39 -19.58 -14.67
CA ASP A 252 -12.00 -18.70 -15.79
C ASP A 252 -13.01 -17.56 -16.04
N ARG A 253 -14.22 -17.70 -15.47
CA ARG A 253 -15.30 -16.69 -15.55
C ARG A 253 -15.46 -15.83 -14.29
N HIS A 254 -14.67 -16.04 -13.25
CA HIS A 254 -14.74 -15.24 -12.02
C HIS A 254 -14.55 -13.73 -12.27
N TRP A 255 -13.84 -13.34 -13.34
CA TRP A 255 -13.72 -11.94 -13.75
C TRP A 255 -15.06 -11.26 -14.06
N GLU A 256 -16.10 -12.03 -14.46
CA GLU A 256 -17.45 -11.51 -14.70
C GLU A 256 -18.12 -10.96 -13.43
N VAL A 257 -17.68 -11.42 -12.26
CA VAL A 257 -18.08 -10.89 -10.94
C VAL A 257 -17.11 -9.79 -10.48
N TYR A 258 -15.81 -10.02 -10.59
CA TYR A 258 -14.83 -9.07 -10.08
C TYR A 258 -14.78 -7.76 -10.87
N LEU A 259 -14.90 -7.80 -12.19
CA LEU A 259 -14.84 -6.61 -13.04
C LEU A 259 -15.94 -5.59 -12.71
N PRO A 260 -17.25 -5.95 -12.75
CA PRO A 260 -18.30 -5.00 -12.41
C PRO A 260 -18.21 -4.57 -10.94
N ALA A 261 -17.92 -5.48 -10.00
CA ALA A 261 -17.78 -5.15 -8.58
C ALA A 261 -16.69 -4.08 -8.37
N LEU A 262 -15.52 -4.21 -9.00
CA LEU A 262 -14.44 -3.24 -8.90
C LEU A 262 -14.75 -1.91 -9.62
N LEU A 263 -15.26 -1.95 -10.84
CA LEU A 263 -15.58 -0.74 -11.59
C LEU A 263 -16.65 0.11 -10.90
N PHE A 264 -17.76 -0.51 -10.48
CA PHE A 264 -18.82 0.21 -9.78
C PHE A 264 -18.36 0.68 -8.40
N SER A 265 -17.54 -0.09 -7.68
CA SER A 265 -17.00 0.33 -6.38
C SER A 265 -16.15 1.58 -6.48
N MET A 266 -15.36 1.74 -7.57
CA MET A 266 -14.59 2.96 -7.82
C MET A 266 -15.49 4.19 -8.04
N VAL A 267 -16.64 4.02 -8.68
CA VAL A 267 -17.62 5.10 -8.86
C VAL A 267 -18.30 5.43 -7.52
N VAL A 268 -18.70 4.40 -6.77
CA VAL A 268 -19.39 4.55 -5.48
C VAL A 268 -18.50 5.26 -4.43
N MET A 269 -17.19 5.02 -4.40
CA MET A 269 -16.31 5.63 -3.41
C MET A 269 -16.13 7.15 -3.60
N VAL A 270 -16.25 7.68 -4.84
CA VAL A 270 -15.94 9.10 -5.15
C VAL A 270 -16.74 10.11 -4.33
N PRO A 271 -18.07 10.01 -4.21
CA PRO A 271 -18.86 10.92 -3.36
C PRO A 271 -18.38 10.94 -1.90
N PHE A 272 -18.02 9.77 -1.37
CA PHE A 272 -17.56 9.66 0.02
C PHE A 272 -16.18 10.29 0.24
N ILE A 273 -15.26 10.16 -0.74
CA ILE A 273 -13.98 10.88 -0.71
C ILE A 273 -14.22 12.39 -0.73
N ILE A 274 -15.14 12.89 -1.56
CA ILE A 274 -15.49 14.31 -1.60
C ILE A 274 -16.05 14.75 -0.25
N VAL A 275 -16.94 13.98 0.36
CA VAL A 275 -17.48 14.28 1.69
C VAL A 275 -16.39 14.26 2.75
N ALA A 276 -15.48 13.29 2.71
CA ALA A 276 -14.38 13.16 3.64
C ALA A 276 -13.43 14.35 3.60
N GLU A 277 -12.95 14.73 2.40
CA GLU A 277 -11.90 15.73 2.21
C GLU A 277 -12.47 17.17 2.13
N LYS A 278 -13.45 17.41 1.24
CA LYS A 278 -14.01 18.75 1.00
C LYS A 278 -14.82 19.27 2.20
N TYR A 279 -15.62 18.39 2.81
CA TYR A 279 -16.44 18.76 3.98
C TYR A 279 -15.77 18.44 5.32
N ARG A 280 -14.49 18.04 5.30
CA ARG A 280 -13.67 17.74 6.50
C ARG A 280 -14.32 16.70 7.43
N ARG A 281 -15.06 15.71 6.85
CA ARG A 281 -15.76 14.65 7.59
C ARG A 281 -15.03 13.29 7.50
N LEU A 282 -13.70 13.31 7.64
CA LEU A 282 -12.86 12.11 7.51
C LEU A 282 -13.26 11.01 8.49
N LYS A 283 -13.38 11.31 9.79
CA LYS A 283 -13.69 10.30 10.82
C LYS A 283 -15.06 9.63 10.61
N PRO A 284 -16.19 10.35 10.44
CA PRO A 284 -17.48 9.67 10.23
C PRO A 284 -17.52 8.86 8.92
N VAL A 285 -16.90 9.33 7.84
CA VAL A 285 -16.80 8.57 6.58
C VAL A 285 -15.96 7.31 6.78
N PHE A 286 -14.83 7.41 7.48
CA PHE A 286 -13.97 6.29 7.80
C PHE A 286 -14.70 5.21 8.63
N ILE A 287 -15.36 5.61 9.72
CA ILE A 287 -16.13 4.69 10.58
C ILE A 287 -17.28 4.06 9.79
N GLY A 288 -17.99 4.85 8.97
CA GLY A 288 -19.06 4.36 8.09
C GLY A 288 -18.55 3.32 7.10
N ALA A 289 -17.37 3.52 6.50
CA ALA A 289 -16.76 2.56 5.60
C ALA A 289 -16.37 1.24 6.31
N VAL A 290 -15.81 1.32 7.54
CA VAL A 290 -15.52 0.12 8.34
C VAL A 290 -16.81 -0.64 8.71
N LEU A 291 -17.90 0.07 9.04
CA LEU A 291 -19.18 -0.54 9.29
C LEU A 291 -19.75 -1.26 8.05
N ILE A 292 -19.69 -0.60 6.88
CA ILE A 292 -20.12 -1.20 5.60
C ILE A 292 -19.29 -2.45 5.27
N LEU A 293 -17.99 -2.40 5.52
CA LEU A 293 -17.11 -3.56 5.35
C LEU A 293 -17.52 -4.72 6.27
N ALA A 294 -17.81 -4.42 7.55
CA ALA A 294 -18.29 -5.42 8.51
C ALA A 294 -19.64 -6.03 8.10
N LEU A 295 -20.54 -5.21 7.55
CA LEU A 295 -21.84 -5.70 7.02
C LEU A 295 -21.66 -6.55 5.77
N ALA A 296 -20.69 -6.22 4.89
CA ALA A 296 -20.39 -7.05 3.73
C ALA A 296 -19.85 -8.43 4.13
N GLU A 297 -18.92 -8.49 5.10
CA GLU A 297 -18.38 -9.76 5.62
C GLU A 297 -19.45 -10.58 6.35
N PHE A 298 -20.30 -9.93 7.14
CA PHE A 298 -21.45 -10.59 7.76
C PHE A 298 -22.45 -11.10 6.72
N GLY A 299 -22.65 -10.35 5.63
CA GLY A 299 -23.41 -10.81 4.48
C GLY A 299 -22.80 -12.07 3.85
N LEU A 300 -21.49 -12.09 3.59
CA LEU A 300 -20.77 -13.25 3.04
C LEU A 300 -20.84 -14.48 3.97
N LEU A 301 -20.87 -14.27 5.29
CA LEU A 301 -21.09 -15.37 6.25
C LEU A 301 -22.41 -16.09 6.05
N ASN A 302 -23.46 -15.37 5.67
CA ASN A 302 -24.83 -15.88 5.62
C ASN A 302 -25.39 -16.09 4.20
N LEU A 303 -24.88 -15.36 3.22
CA LEU A 303 -25.39 -15.28 1.85
C LEU A 303 -24.21 -15.45 0.86
N HIS A 304 -23.85 -16.69 0.57
CA HIS A 304 -22.76 -17.03 -0.36
C HIS A 304 -23.07 -18.24 -1.25
N ASP A 305 -24.34 -18.60 -1.33
CA ASP A 305 -24.79 -19.80 -2.05
C ASP A 305 -25.04 -19.51 -3.55
N THR A 306 -25.24 -18.25 -3.94
CA THR A 306 -25.48 -17.88 -5.33
C THR A 306 -24.46 -16.85 -5.84
N VAL A 307 -24.21 -16.89 -7.16
CA VAL A 307 -23.32 -15.93 -7.82
C VAL A 307 -23.78 -14.49 -7.66
N LEU A 308 -25.10 -14.26 -7.68
CA LEU A 308 -25.68 -12.91 -7.52
C LEU A 308 -25.44 -12.35 -6.11
N GLU A 309 -25.68 -13.14 -5.07
CA GLU A 309 -25.37 -12.75 -3.68
C GLU A 309 -23.90 -12.38 -3.52
N MET A 310 -23.00 -13.24 -4.04
CA MET A 310 -21.58 -12.99 -4.02
C MET A 310 -21.19 -11.70 -4.77
N ALA A 311 -21.78 -11.46 -5.96
CA ALA A 311 -21.49 -10.28 -6.76
C ALA A 311 -21.92 -8.99 -6.03
N VAL A 312 -23.11 -8.96 -5.42
CA VAL A 312 -23.61 -7.81 -4.66
C VAL A 312 -22.76 -7.57 -3.42
N LEU A 313 -22.44 -8.61 -2.66
CA LEU A 313 -21.64 -8.48 -1.44
C LEU A 313 -20.20 -8.07 -1.75
N LEU A 314 -19.58 -8.57 -2.82
CA LEU A 314 -18.29 -8.12 -3.28
C LEU A 314 -18.28 -6.67 -3.77
N LEU A 315 -19.35 -6.21 -4.42
CA LEU A 315 -19.49 -4.79 -4.76
C LEU A 315 -19.52 -3.92 -3.50
N VAL A 316 -20.27 -4.31 -2.47
CA VAL A 316 -20.32 -3.60 -1.18
C VAL A 316 -18.96 -3.65 -0.48
N PHE A 317 -18.33 -4.83 -0.44
CA PHE A 317 -16.99 -5.04 0.11
C PHE A 317 -15.96 -4.13 -0.56
N PHE A 318 -15.84 -4.17 -1.89
CA PHE A 318 -14.86 -3.36 -2.62
C PHE A 318 -15.15 -1.87 -2.55
N SER A 319 -16.42 -1.46 -2.44
CA SER A 319 -16.77 -0.04 -2.23
C SER A 319 -16.22 0.48 -0.91
N ALA A 320 -16.37 -0.27 0.16
CA ALA A 320 -15.79 0.07 1.47
C ALA A 320 -14.27 -0.08 1.48
N PHE A 321 -13.75 -1.18 0.91
CA PHE A 321 -12.31 -1.46 0.82
C PHE A 321 -11.55 -0.34 0.09
N ASN A 322 -11.97 0.04 -1.12
CA ASN A 322 -11.32 1.06 -1.92
C ASN A 322 -11.36 2.44 -1.23
N LEU A 323 -12.47 2.77 -0.56
CA LEU A 323 -12.58 4.00 0.23
C LEU A 323 -11.60 4.00 1.41
N LEU A 324 -11.47 2.89 2.13
CA LEU A 324 -10.55 2.73 3.26
C LEU A 324 -9.09 2.72 2.79
N GLU A 325 -8.79 2.04 1.68
CA GLU A 325 -7.45 2.01 1.08
C GLU A 325 -6.99 3.41 0.61
N ALA A 326 -7.92 4.24 0.13
CA ALA A 326 -7.63 5.63 -0.23
C ALA A 326 -7.48 6.56 0.99
N THR A 327 -8.26 6.33 2.06
CA THR A 327 -8.30 7.24 3.22
C THR A 327 -7.24 6.94 4.27
N LEU A 328 -6.87 5.68 4.49
CA LEU A 328 -5.87 5.29 5.51
C LEU A 328 -4.49 5.94 5.30
N PRO A 329 -3.88 5.91 4.09
CA PRO A 329 -2.60 6.59 3.88
C PRO A 329 -2.70 8.11 4.08
N SER A 330 -3.83 8.71 3.70
CA SER A 330 -4.09 10.13 3.94
C SER A 330 -4.13 10.44 5.45
N LEU A 331 -4.80 9.59 6.24
CA LEU A 331 -4.86 9.74 7.70
C LEU A 331 -3.48 9.58 8.34
N ILE A 332 -2.68 8.58 7.96
CA ILE A 332 -1.31 8.43 8.44
C ILE A 332 -0.48 9.69 8.13
N ALA A 333 -0.53 10.17 6.89
CA ALA A 333 0.22 11.36 6.49
C ALA A 333 -0.19 12.63 7.27
N LYS A 334 -1.49 12.74 7.64
CA LYS A 334 -2.01 13.87 8.43
C LYS A 334 -1.68 13.76 9.91
N MET A 335 -1.63 12.54 10.46
CA MET A 335 -1.44 12.30 11.90
C MET A 335 0.02 12.06 12.30
N ALA A 336 0.84 11.53 11.41
CA ALA A 336 2.27 11.32 11.68
C ALA A 336 3.00 12.63 11.99
N PRO A 337 4.00 12.64 12.87
CA PRO A 337 4.86 13.81 13.08
C PRO A 337 5.48 14.27 11.76
N PRO A 338 5.65 15.59 11.54
CA PRO A 338 6.09 16.12 10.25
C PRO A 338 7.45 15.58 9.82
N ASP A 339 8.37 15.38 10.76
CA ASP A 339 9.73 14.85 10.56
C ASP A 339 9.83 13.33 10.55
N ALA A 340 8.73 12.59 10.83
CA ALA A 340 8.71 11.13 10.93
C ALA A 340 7.71 10.46 9.98
N LYS A 341 7.25 11.18 8.96
CA LYS A 341 6.24 10.70 8.02
C LYS A 341 6.70 9.44 7.26
N GLY A 342 7.94 9.43 6.76
CA GLY A 342 8.51 8.26 6.08
C GLY A 342 8.56 7.02 6.98
N THR A 343 8.96 7.19 8.26
CA THR A 343 8.94 6.11 9.26
C THR A 343 7.51 5.62 9.53
N ALA A 344 6.54 6.54 9.67
CA ALA A 344 5.14 6.17 9.87
C ALA A 344 4.58 5.39 8.69
N MET A 345 4.89 5.78 7.46
CA MET A 345 4.50 5.06 6.24
C MET A 345 5.20 3.70 6.13
N GLY A 346 6.44 3.58 6.58
CA GLY A 346 7.17 2.30 6.65
C GLY A 346 6.51 1.30 7.61
N VAL A 347 6.15 1.75 8.81
CA VAL A 347 5.42 0.94 9.81
C VAL A 347 4.03 0.57 9.29
N TYR A 348 3.32 1.52 8.68
CA TYR A 348 2.02 1.32 8.03
C TYR A 348 2.10 0.22 6.96
N SER A 349 3.06 0.30 6.04
CA SER A 349 3.23 -0.71 4.98
C SER A 349 3.63 -2.08 5.55
N SER A 350 4.46 -2.13 6.60
CA SER A 350 4.77 -3.40 7.27
C SER A 350 3.52 -4.01 7.92
N SER A 351 2.68 -3.18 8.56
CA SER A 351 1.40 -3.62 9.14
C SER A 351 0.45 -4.14 8.07
N GLN A 352 0.38 -3.50 6.91
CA GLN A 352 -0.38 -3.93 5.74
C GLN A 352 0.01 -5.36 5.30
N PHE A 353 1.29 -5.60 5.10
CA PHE A 353 1.78 -6.91 4.66
C PHE A 353 1.66 -7.99 5.74
N LEU A 354 1.84 -7.64 7.02
CA LEU A 354 1.57 -8.56 8.14
C LEU A 354 0.08 -8.92 8.21
N GLY A 355 -0.81 -7.97 7.92
CA GLY A 355 -2.25 -8.24 7.79
C GLY A 355 -2.54 -9.24 6.69
N ALA A 356 -1.97 -9.06 5.51
CA ALA A 356 -2.12 -10.00 4.39
C ALA A 356 -1.60 -11.40 4.75
N PHE A 357 -0.48 -11.50 5.48
CA PHE A 357 0.02 -12.77 6.01
C PHE A 357 -0.96 -13.40 6.97
N ALA A 358 -1.42 -12.66 7.98
CA ALA A 358 -2.36 -13.16 8.99
C ALA A 358 -3.67 -13.64 8.35
N GLY A 359 -4.19 -12.88 7.37
CA GLY A 359 -5.40 -13.24 6.62
C GLY A 359 -5.24 -14.55 5.85
N GLY A 360 -4.15 -14.73 5.15
CA GLY A 360 -3.85 -15.97 4.42
C GLY A 360 -3.68 -17.16 5.37
N ALA A 361 -2.79 -17.04 6.36
CA ALA A 361 -2.47 -18.12 7.28
C ALA A 361 -3.66 -18.55 8.15
N LEU A 362 -4.33 -17.58 8.79
CA LEU A 362 -5.49 -17.85 9.66
C LEU A 362 -6.72 -18.22 8.83
N GLY A 363 -6.96 -17.54 7.70
CA GLY A 363 -8.05 -17.88 6.78
C GLY A 363 -7.95 -19.30 6.27
N GLY A 364 -6.75 -19.72 5.81
CA GLY A 364 -6.53 -21.10 5.37
C GLY A 364 -6.68 -22.13 6.48
N TRP A 365 -6.16 -21.84 7.69
CA TRP A 365 -6.29 -22.70 8.85
C TRP A 365 -7.75 -22.87 9.25
N LEU A 366 -8.50 -21.76 9.40
CA LEU A 366 -9.92 -21.78 9.76
C LEU A 366 -10.78 -22.43 8.68
N ARG A 367 -10.45 -22.26 7.41
CA ARG A 367 -11.09 -22.99 6.33
C ARG A 367 -10.95 -24.51 6.52
N GLY A 368 -9.77 -24.97 6.94
CA GLY A 368 -9.52 -26.40 7.21
C GLY A 368 -10.35 -26.93 8.37
N LEU A 369 -10.61 -26.13 9.38
CA LEU A 369 -11.36 -26.52 10.60
C LEU A 369 -12.88 -26.36 10.45
N LEU A 370 -13.34 -25.24 9.89
CA LEU A 370 -14.72 -24.78 9.95
C LEU A 370 -15.32 -24.51 8.55
N GLY A 371 -14.60 -24.80 7.47
CA GLY A 371 -15.03 -24.51 6.10
C GLY A 371 -15.08 -23.03 5.77
N LEU A 372 -15.84 -22.67 4.72
CA LEU A 372 -15.96 -21.28 4.25
C LEU A 372 -16.62 -20.38 5.30
N LYS A 373 -17.61 -20.87 6.01
CA LYS A 373 -18.29 -20.12 7.10
C LYS A 373 -17.32 -19.72 8.20
N GLY A 374 -16.33 -20.56 8.52
CA GLY A 374 -15.30 -20.24 9.51
C GLY A 374 -14.43 -19.06 9.09
N VAL A 375 -14.11 -18.96 7.79
CA VAL A 375 -13.35 -17.81 7.24
C VAL A 375 -14.18 -16.54 7.31
N PHE A 376 -15.43 -16.56 6.84
CA PHE A 376 -16.30 -15.37 6.86
C PHE A 376 -16.70 -14.95 8.28
N ALA A 377 -16.82 -15.87 9.24
CA ALA A 377 -16.99 -15.52 10.65
C ALA A 377 -15.74 -14.81 11.22
N PHE A 378 -14.56 -15.29 10.90
CA PHE A 378 -13.30 -14.67 11.30
C PHE A 378 -13.16 -13.25 10.73
N THR A 379 -13.45 -13.05 9.45
CA THR A 379 -13.39 -11.74 8.82
C THR A 379 -14.44 -10.79 9.40
N THR A 380 -15.65 -11.26 9.64
CA THR A 380 -16.71 -10.48 10.33
C THR A 380 -16.26 -10.02 11.71
N ILE A 381 -15.72 -10.93 12.54
CA ILE A 381 -15.22 -10.60 13.89
C ILE A 381 -14.07 -9.60 13.80
N GLY A 382 -13.13 -9.79 12.86
CA GLY A 382 -12.03 -8.86 12.63
C GLY A 382 -12.50 -7.46 12.25
N ALA A 383 -13.50 -7.36 11.37
CA ALA A 383 -14.09 -6.08 10.96
C ALA A 383 -14.83 -5.38 12.12
N LEU A 384 -15.55 -6.13 12.95
CA LEU A 384 -16.22 -5.60 14.15
C LEU A 384 -15.21 -5.13 15.20
N ALA A 385 -14.13 -5.88 15.43
CA ALA A 385 -13.04 -5.46 16.31
C ALA A 385 -12.40 -4.16 15.80
N TRP A 386 -12.19 -4.06 14.49
CA TRP A 386 -11.69 -2.82 13.90
C TRP A 386 -12.67 -1.66 14.07
N LEU A 387 -13.96 -1.88 13.89
CA LEU A 387 -14.99 -0.86 14.09
C LEU A 387 -14.93 -0.28 15.51
N LEU A 388 -14.75 -1.12 16.53
CA LEU A 388 -14.58 -0.67 17.92
C LEU A 388 -13.32 0.19 18.08
N VAL A 389 -12.18 -0.21 17.50
CA VAL A 389 -10.95 0.57 17.53
C VAL A 389 -11.10 1.89 16.78
N ALA A 390 -11.71 1.87 15.59
CA ALA A 390 -11.93 3.06 14.76
C ALA A 390 -12.82 4.10 15.48
N TRP A 391 -13.80 3.65 16.24
CA TRP A 391 -14.65 4.55 17.03
C TRP A 391 -13.87 5.40 18.04
N THR A 392 -12.81 4.83 18.64
CA THR A 392 -11.94 5.50 19.62
C THR A 392 -10.94 6.49 19.00
N MET A 393 -10.87 6.58 17.67
CA MET A 393 -9.95 7.50 16.99
C MET A 393 -10.33 8.96 17.26
N THR A 394 -9.33 9.84 17.44
CA THR A 394 -9.57 11.29 17.52
C THR A 394 -9.90 11.87 16.14
N ASN A 395 -10.60 13.01 16.12
CA ASN A 395 -10.85 13.69 14.84
C ASN A 395 -9.52 14.18 14.25
N PRO A 396 -9.14 13.73 13.03
CA PRO A 396 -7.93 14.21 12.39
C PRO A 396 -8.06 15.69 12.03
N ARG A 397 -7.03 16.47 12.33
CA ARG A 397 -6.95 17.86 11.87
C ARG A 397 -6.74 17.87 10.35
N SER A 398 -7.40 18.79 9.64
CA SER A 398 -7.25 18.93 8.18
C SER A 398 -5.95 19.67 7.83
N LEU A 399 -4.82 19.08 8.23
CA LEU A 399 -3.49 19.63 7.98
C LEU A 399 -2.85 18.96 6.77
N SER A 400 -2.06 19.73 6.02
CA SER A 400 -1.24 19.26 4.92
C SER A 400 0.24 19.33 5.28
N SER A 401 1.05 18.39 4.80
CA SER A 401 2.50 18.50 4.89
C SER A 401 3.00 19.58 3.91
N TYR A 402 3.92 20.41 4.37
CA TYR A 402 4.61 21.42 3.58
C TYR A 402 6.11 21.32 3.89
N LEU A 403 6.92 21.19 2.87
CA LEU A 403 8.38 21.14 2.98
C LEU A 403 8.95 22.47 2.49
N LEU A 404 9.92 22.99 3.23
CA LEU A 404 10.56 24.26 2.93
C LEU A 404 12.07 24.10 3.08
N ASN A 405 12.81 24.36 2.00
CA ASN A 405 14.25 24.39 2.07
C ASN A 405 14.70 25.66 2.80
N VAL A 406 15.54 25.51 3.82
CA VAL A 406 16.02 26.59 4.67
C VAL A 406 17.55 26.70 4.66
N GLY A 407 18.20 25.89 3.84
CA GLY A 407 19.67 25.85 3.75
C GLY A 407 20.35 25.21 4.96
N ALA A 408 21.65 25.20 4.95
CA ALA A 408 22.46 24.61 6.04
C ALA A 408 22.42 25.53 7.27
N LEU A 409 21.92 25.01 8.38
CA LEU A 409 21.78 25.71 9.65
C LEU A 409 22.51 24.94 10.77
N ASP A 410 22.91 25.66 11.80
CA ASP A 410 23.29 25.02 13.07
C ASP A 410 22.04 24.69 13.91
N GLU A 411 22.18 23.82 14.90
CA GLU A 411 21.07 23.33 15.74
C GLU A 411 20.36 24.48 16.49
N VAL A 412 21.08 25.56 16.85
CA VAL A 412 20.50 26.68 17.58
C VAL A 412 19.63 27.52 16.66
N ARG A 413 20.12 27.81 15.45
CA ARG A 413 19.35 28.53 14.43
C ARG A 413 18.16 27.72 13.97
N ALA A 414 18.33 26.40 13.74
CA ALA A 414 17.24 25.51 13.37
C ALA A 414 16.09 25.53 14.39
N ARG A 415 16.40 25.46 15.69
CA ARG A 415 15.38 25.56 16.75
C ARG A 415 14.69 26.91 16.78
N ARG A 416 15.44 28.00 16.61
CA ARG A 416 14.89 29.37 16.57
C ARG A 416 13.97 29.53 15.36
N LEU A 417 14.39 29.07 14.20
CA LEU A 417 13.59 29.10 12.98
C LEU A 417 12.32 28.28 13.12
N ALA A 418 12.37 27.09 13.73
CA ALA A 418 11.20 26.25 13.97
C ALA A 418 10.14 27.00 14.82
N LEU A 419 10.57 27.72 15.86
CA LEU A 419 9.65 28.54 16.68
C LEU A 419 9.01 29.65 15.85
N ARG A 420 9.79 30.42 15.10
CA ARG A 420 9.28 31.51 14.24
C ARG A 420 8.35 31.01 13.15
N LEU A 421 8.66 29.88 12.52
CA LEU A 421 7.78 29.23 11.52
C LEU A 421 6.46 28.79 12.15
N GLY A 422 6.48 28.34 13.42
CA GLY A 422 5.28 27.95 14.17
C GLY A 422 4.36 29.13 14.50
N GLU A 423 4.87 30.38 14.48
CA GLU A 423 4.08 31.60 14.69
C GLU A 423 3.38 32.10 13.43
N VAL A 424 3.75 31.58 12.23
CA VAL A 424 3.12 31.99 10.97
C VAL A 424 1.66 31.51 10.92
N PRO A 425 0.70 32.36 10.56
CA PRO A 425 -0.69 31.96 10.43
C PRO A 425 -0.85 30.75 9.53
N GLY A 426 -1.61 29.76 10.00
CA GLY A 426 -1.85 28.51 9.27
C GLY A 426 -0.79 27.42 9.49
N VAL A 427 0.31 27.66 10.17
CA VAL A 427 1.28 26.64 10.59
C VAL A 427 0.85 26.05 11.93
N ALA A 428 0.59 24.74 11.96
CA ALA A 428 0.20 24.04 13.19
C ALA A 428 1.39 23.38 13.89
N GLU A 429 2.36 22.89 13.13
CA GLU A 429 3.57 22.26 13.64
C GLU A 429 4.74 22.59 12.70
N ALA A 430 5.91 22.87 13.28
CA ALA A 430 7.15 23.14 12.54
C ALA A 430 8.32 22.37 13.17
N VAL A 431 9.06 21.63 12.36
CA VAL A 431 10.30 20.95 12.75
C VAL A 431 11.37 21.28 11.72
N VAL A 432 12.49 21.87 12.14
CA VAL A 432 13.62 22.14 11.26
C VAL A 432 14.72 21.16 11.55
N VAL A 433 15.16 20.42 10.53
CA VAL A 433 16.25 19.45 10.62
C VAL A 433 17.51 20.09 10.06
N ALA A 434 18.38 20.55 10.96
CA ALA A 434 19.59 21.28 10.61
C ALA A 434 20.51 20.53 9.62
N ALA A 435 20.69 19.23 9.86
CA ALA A 435 21.54 18.38 9.01
C ALA A 435 21.02 18.21 7.56
N GLU A 436 19.73 18.38 7.33
CA GLU A 436 19.08 18.25 6.02
C GLU A 436 18.86 19.62 5.36
N GLY A 437 18.87 20.70 6.15
CA GLY A 437 18.55 22.05 5.68
C GLY A 437 17.06 22.19 5.28
N VAL A 438 16.17 21.40 5.89
CA VAL A 438 14.75 21.33 5.55
C VAL A 438 13.88 21.58 6.77
N ALA A 439 12.86 22.43 6.60
CA ALA A 439 11.77 22.58 7.55
C ALA A 439 10.58 21.72 7.12
N TYR A 440 10.16 20.83 8.00
CA TYR A 440 9.00 19.96 7.88
C TYR A 440 7.83 20.59 8.62
N LEU A 441 6.78 20.98 7.89
CA LEU A 441 5.65 21.74 8.46
C LEU A 441 4.34 20.97 8.30
N LYS A 442 3.43 21.16 9.25
CA LYS A 442 2.01 20.87 9.10
C LYS A 442 1.23 22.16 9.04
N VAL A 443 0.49 22.34 7.96
CA VAL A 443 -0.18 23.61 7.66
C VAL A 443 -1.66 23.41 7.34
N ASP A 444 -2.50 24.32 7.78
CA ASP A 444 -3.86 24.51 7.24
C ASP A 444 -3.75 25.40 5.99
N ARG A 445 -3.87 24.80 4.81
CA ARG A 445 -3.73 25.53 3.54
C ARG A 445 -4.73 26.68 3.35
N GLN A 446 -5.85 26.67 4.06
CA GLN A 446 -6.85 27.74 3.94
C GLN A 446 -6.47 28.98 4.75
N ALA A 447 -5.66 28.81 5.80
CA ALA A 447 -5.23 29.86 6.70
C ALA A 447 -3.74 30.22 6.55
N LEU A 448 -3.00 29.53 5.65
CA LEU A 448 -1.55 29.66 5.52
C LEU A 448 -1.16 31.00 4.87
N ASP A 449 -0.32 31.75 5.56
CA ASP A 449 0.41 32.90 4.99
C ASP A 449 1.71 32.41 4.33
N GLU A 450 1.58 31.92 3.08
CA GLU A 450 2.72 31.38 2.32
C GLU A 450 3.80 32.43 2.01
N PRO A 451 3.49 33.71 1.69
CA PRO A 451 4.48 34.77 1.55
C PRO A 451 5.33 34.98 2.81
N ALA A 452 4.70 35.09 3.99
CA ALA A 452 5.42 35.22 5.25
C ALA A 452 6.32 34.02 5.55
N LEU A 453 5.84 32.81 5.26
CA LEU A 453 6.60 31.57 5.40
C LEU A 453 7.88 31.58 4.56
N LYS A 454 7.77 31.93 3.27
CA LYS A 454 8.90 32.01 2.33
C LYS A 454 9.88 33.12 2.69
N ALA A 455 9.39 34.26 3.15
CA ALA A 455 10.23 35.37 3.59
C ALA A 455 11.09 35.00 4.81
N LEU A 456 10.53 34.26 5.78
CA LEU A 456 11.28 33.79 6.95
C LEU A 456 12.37 32.77 6.56
N ALA A 457 12.10 31.88 5.61
CA ALA A 457 13.10 30.93 5.13
C ALA A 457 14.23 31.63 4.39
N ALA A 458 13.92 32.60 3.53
CA ALA A 458 14.93 33.37 2.79
C ALA A 458 15.81 34.28 3.68
N ALA A 459 15.31 34.69 4.84
CA ALA A 459 16.07 35.53 5.78
C ALA A 459 17.11 34.75 6.61
N GLU A 460 17.01 33.42 6.66
CA GLU A 460 17.88 32.53 7.45
C GLU A 460 18.79 31.65 6.56
N SER A 461 18.48 31.51 5.25
CA SER A 461 19.34 30.86 4.25
C SER A 461 20.41 31.82 3.75
#